data_093d44ccebc608b5084a3665d17eb91d
#
_entry.id   093d44ccebc608b5084a3665d17eb91d
#
_cell.length_a   1.000
_cell.length_b   1.000
_cell.length_c   1.000
_cell.angle_alpha   90.00
_cell.angle_beta   90.00
_cell.angle_gamma   90.00
#
_symmetry.space_group_name_H-M   'P 1'
#
loop_
_entity.id
_entity.type
_entity.pdbx_description
1 polymer ?
#
loop_
_entity_poly.entity_id
_entity_poly.type
_entity_poly.pdbx_seq_one_letter_code
_entity_poly.pdbx_strand_id
1 'polypeptide(L)'
;GGANITIDLWAGNGKRTHGDGKMKVGHQMANMCGCRNMQPNLRAVPFVIDPFAIKQVDAVLATHYHQDHMSAEYASHVLKSGMTTVDENGNEIPVPFIGPKKSVELWQKWGVPADRCITVKPGDTIKIKDIEIVALDSFDRTCITTTDSQGADREDLRGKCPTDMDDKAVNYLVKTPGGNIYHS
;
A
#
# COMPACT_ATOMS: atom_id res chain seq x y z
N GLY A 1 25.83 0.66 -0.23
CA GLY A 1 24.70 0.57 -0.76
C GLY A 1 23.45 0.17 -0.05
N GLY A 2 22.62 1.00 0.42
CA GLY A 2 21.43 0.73 1.17
C GLY A 2 20.29 0.00 0.42
N ALA A 3 19.15 -0.13 1.06
CA ALA A 3 17.96 -0.73 0.47
C ALA A 3 17.19 0.28 -0.37
N ASN A 4 16.59 -0.19 -1.46
CA ASN A 4 15.63 0.54 -2.28
C ASN A 4 14.22 0.02 -1.94
N ILE A 5 13.36 0.84 -1.37
CA ILE A 5 12.00 0.45 -1.06
C ILE A 5 10.99 1.39 -1.73
N THR A 6 9.81 0.90 -2.01
CA THR A 6 8.68 1.72 -2.41
C THR A 6 7.59 1.64 -1.35
N ILE A 7 7.01 2.79 -1.00
CA ILE A 7 5.88 2.87 -0.06
C ILE A 7 4.76 3.61 -0.78
N ASP A 8 3.57 3.01 -0.81
CA ASP A 8 2.37 3.58 -1.43
C ASP A 8 2.57 4.03 -2.89
N LEU A 9 3.34 3.24 -3.65
CA LEU A 9 3.60 3.57 -5.05
C LEU A 9 2.36 3.32 -5.91
N TRP A 10 1.69 4.40 -6.27
CA TRP A 10 0.58 4.38 -7.20
C TRP A 10 1.04 4.67 -8.64
N ALA A 11 1.04 3.63 -9.48
CA ALA A 11 1.42 3.71 -10.88
C ALA A 11 0.22 3.92 -11.84
N GLY A 12 -0.97 4.07 -11.30
CA GLY A 12 -2.16 4.31 -12.10
C GLY A 12 -2.20 5.70 -12.72
N ASN A 13 -2.81 5.83 -13.89
CA ASN A 13 -3.00 7.09 -14.60
C ASN A 13 -4.48 7.48 -14.77
N GLY A 14 -5.33 7.07 -13.88
CA GLY A 14 -6.78 7.29 -13.97
C GLY A 14 -7.52 6.33 -14.88
N LYS A 15 -6.88 5.83 -15.93
CA LYS A 15 -7.44 4.78 -16.80
C LYS A 15 -7.15 3.37 -16.32
N ARG A 16 -6.20 3.21 -15.40
CA ARG A 16 -5.72 1.90 -14.90
C ARG A 16 -6.15 1.59 -13.49
N THR A 17 -6.78 2.53 -12.82
CA THR A 17 -7.33 2.31 -11.51
C THR A 17 -8.61 1.51 -11.65
N HIS A 18 -8.72 0.39 -10.98
CA HIS A 18 -9.89 -0.50 -11.01
C HIS A 18 -10.21 -1.27 -12.28
N GLY A 19 -9.24 -1.59 -13.09
CA GLY A 19 -9.45 -2.44 -14.25
C GLY A 19 -10.34 -1.85 -15.36
N ASP A 20 -11.32 -1.03 -15.02
CA ASP A 20 -12.21 -0.33 -15.96
C ASP A 20 -11.80 1.13 -16.20
N GLY A 21 -10.73 1.59 -15.58
CA GLY A 21 -10.23 2.94 -15.69
C GLY A 21 -11.05 3.99 -14.94
N LYS A 22 -11.99 3.59 -14.12
CA LYS A 22 -12.86 4.48 -13.36
C LYS A 22 -12.63 4.28 -11.87
N MET A 23 -11.91 5.17 -11.26
CA MET A 23 -11.84 5.22 -9.83
C MET A 23 -12.96 6.09 -9.27
N LYS A 24 -13.79 5.49 -8.45
CA LYS A 24 -14.84 6.22 -7.73
C LYS A 24 -14.31 6.74 -6.39
N VAL A 25 -13.33 7.62 -6.42
CA VAL A 25 -12.77 8.27 -5.21
C VAL A 25 -13.83 9.05 -4.45
N GLY A 26 -14.88 9.42 -5.14
CA GLY A 26 -15.84 10.35 -4.60
C GLY A 26 -16.67 9.87 -3.43
N HIS A 27 -16.84 8.58 -3.22
CA HIS A 27 -17.69 8.14 -2.13
C HIS A 27 -17.11 8.47 -0.76
N GLN A 28 -15.88 8.12 -0.50
CA GLN A 28 -15.25 8.45 0.77
C GLN A 28 -15.10 9.97 0.95
N MET A 29 -14.56 10.66 -0.06
CA MET A 29 -14.37 12.11 0.03
C MET A 29 -15.68 12.89 0.07
N ALA A 30 -16.71 12.49 -0.66
CA ALA A 30 -17.99 13.13 -0.60
C ALA A 30 -18.71 12.86 0.73
N ASN A 31 -18.65 11.63 1.23
CA ASN A 31 -19.34 11.24 2.46
C ASN A 31 -18.60 11.68 3.72
N MET A 32 -17.27 11.71 3.69
CA MET A 32 -16.48 12.15 4.84
C MET A 32 -16.31 13.67 4.91
N CYS A 33 -16.13 14.32 3.77
CA CYS A 33 -15.82 15.73 3.70
C CYS A 33 -16.96 16.57 3.14
N GLY A 34 -18.00 15.95 2.60
CA GLY A 34 -19.15 16.65 2.00
C GLY A 34 -18.80 17.55 0.80
N CYS A 35 -17.64 17.35 0.21
CA CYS A 35 -17.04 18.40 -0.60
C CYS A 35 -17.23 18.27 -2.11
N ARG A 36 -17.67 17.12 -2.65
CA ARG A 36 -17.96 17.03 -4.10
C ARG A 36 -18.50 15.69 -4.56
N ASN A 37 -19.12 15.70 -5.73
CA ASN A 37 -19.53 14.50 -6.43
C ASN A 37 -18.33 13.62 -6.82
N MET A 38 -18.59 12.33 -7.02
CA MET A 38 -17.59 11.37 -7.50
C MET A 38 -16.90 11.87 -8.75
N GLN A 39 -15.59 11.87 -8.71
CA GLN A 39 -14.73 12.20 -9.84
C GLN A 39 -13.84 11.00 -10.17
N PRO A 40 -13.48 10.80 -11.44
CA PRO A 40 -12.42 9.84 -11.75
C PRO A 40 -11.12 10.30 -11.09
N ASN A 41 -10.38 9.35 -10.49
CA ASN A 41 -9.07 9.66 -9.97
C ASN A 41 -8.06 9.71 -11.13
N LEU A 42 -7.86 10.90 -11.63
CA LEU A 42 -6.95 11.17 -12.73
C LEU A 42 -5.66 11.79 -12.17
N ARG A 43 -4.54 11.30 -12.66
CA ARG A 43 -3.27 11.95 -12.36
C ARG A 43 -3.20 13.29 -13.07
N ALA A 44 -3.07 14.38 -12.31
CA ALA A 44 -3.01 15.74 -12.84
C ALA A 44 -1.67 16.07 -13.51
N VAL A 45 -0.59 15.36 -13.10
CA VAL A 45 0.76 15.54 -13.64
C VAL A 45 1.36 14.19 -14.05
N PRO A 46 2.28 14.15 -15.02
CA PRO A 46 2.99 12.92 -15.38
C PRO A 46 3.79 12.37 -14.20
N PHE A 47 4.21 11.11 -14.28
CA PHE A 47 5.16 10.56 -13.34
C PHE A 47 6.47 11.35 -13.39
N VAL A 48 6.98 11.71 -12.22
CA VAL A 48 8.33 12.28 -12.08
C VAL A 48 9.38 11.19 -12.32
N ILE A 49 9.09 9.98 -11.85
CA ILE A 49 9.90 8.78 -12.08
C ILE A 49 8.98 7.73 -12.67
N ASP A 50 9.37 7.14 -13.80
CA ASP A 50 8.64 6.00 -14.36
C ASP A 50 8.82 4.78 -13.43
N PRO A 51 7.76 4.32 -12.74
CA PRO A 51 7.87 3.18 -11.83
C PRO A 51 8.25 1.87 -12.54
N PHE A 52 7.98 1.76 -13.85
CA PHE A 52 8.36 0.60 -14.65
C PHE A 52 9.82 0.63 -15.13
N ALA A 53 10.50 1.78 -14.97
CA ALA A 53 11.94 1.89 -15.20
C ALA A 53 12.77 1.51 -13.97
N ILE A 54 12.15 1.27 -12.81
CA ILE A 54 12.84 0.81 -11.61
C ILE A 54 13.44 -0.57 -11.87
N LYS A 55 14.74 -0.68 -11.72
CA LYS A 55 15.51 -1.90 -11.99
C LYS A 55 15.80 -2.72 -10.74
N GLN A 56 15.69 -2.11 -9.57
CA GLN A 56 15.92 -2.75 -8.28
C GLN A 56 15.01 -2.14 -7.24
N VAL A 57 14.27 -2.99 -6.58
CA VAL A 57 13.54 -2.70 -5.34
C VAL A 57 13.80 -3.84 -4.35
N ASP A 58 13.88 -3.53 -3.08
CA ASP A 58 14.16 -4.51 -2.03
C ASP A 58 12.92 -4.86 -1.22
N ALA A 59 11.93 -3.98 -1.19
CA ALA A 59 10.61 -4.25 -0.64
C ALA A 59 9.55 -3.31 -1.25
N VAL A 60 8.32 -3.82 -1.38
CA VAL A 60 7.14 -3.04 -1.77
C VAL A 60 6.23 -2.94 -0.56
N LEU A 61 5.96 -1.72 -0.10
CA LEU A 61 5.14 -1.47 1.08
C LEU A 61 3.85 -0.75 0.71
N ALA A 62 2.80 -1.02 1.47
CA ALA A 62 1.56 -0.23 1.44
C ALA A 62 1.13 0.08 2.88
N THR A 63 0.75 1.33 3.13
CA THR A 63 0.17 1.73 4.42
C THR A 63 -1.23 1.17 4.59
N HIS A 64 -1.98 1.09 3.50
CA HIS A 64 -3.33 0.54 3.46
C HIS A 64 -3.76 0.17 2.03
N TYR A 65 -4.92 -0.44 1.88
CA TYR A 65 -5.37 -1.07 0.64
C TYR A 65 -6.06 -0.12 -0.35
N HIS A 66 -6.18 1.16 -0.06
CA HIS A 66 -6.81 2.10 -0.98
C HIS A 66 -6.01 2.22 -2.28
N GLN A 67 -6.71 2.57 -3.33
CA GLN A 67 -6.25 2.43 -4.70
C GLN A 67 -5.21 3.46 -5.12
N ASP A 68 -5.17 4.57 -4.45
CA ASP A 68 -4.18 5.62 -4.62
C ASP A 68 -2.88 5.34 -3.84
N HIS A 69 -2.85 4.21 -3.11
CA HIS A 69 -1.69 3.72 -2.36
C HIS A 69 -1.14 2.39 -2.89
N MET A 70 -1.85 1.75 -3.82
CA MET A 70 -1.45 0.45 -4.38
C MET A 70 -1.63 0.41 -5.90
N SER A 71 -0.84 -0.41 -6.59
CA SER A 71 -0.92 -0.57 -8.04
C SER A 71 -0.73 -2.02 -8.44
N ALA A 72 -1.74 -2.58 -9.12
CA ALA A 72 -1.68 -3.93 -9.67
C ALA A 72 -0.63 -4.04 -10.77
N GLU A 73 -0.49 -3.00 -11.60
CA GLU A 73 0.49 -2.95 -12.68
C GLU A 73 1.91 -2.95 -12.14
N TYR A 74 2.17 -2.17 -11.06
CA TYR A 74 3.48 -2.16 -10.43
C TYR A 74 3.81 -3.48 -9.74
N ALA A 75 2.85 -4.06 -9.03
CA ALA A 75 3.02 -5.40 -8.45
C ALA A 75 3.37 -6.43 -9.53
N SER A 76 2.64 -6.43 -10.66
CA SER A 76 2.93 -7.29 -11.81
C SER A 76 4.33 -7.03 -12.40
N HIS A 77 4.77 -5.78 -12.46
CA HIS A 77 6.12 -5.43 -12.91
C HIS A 77 7.18 -6.04 -11.99
N VAL A 78 7.06 -5.86 -10.68
CA VAL A 78 8.01 -6.43 -9.70
C VAL A 78 8.02 -7.96 -9.75
N LEU A 79 6.86 -8.60 -9.91
CA LEU A 79 6.78 -10.05 -10.05
C LEU A 79 7.52 -10.57 -11.29
N LYS A 80 7.34 -9.91 -12.42
CA LYS A 80 7.91 -10.31 -13.72
C LYS A 80 9.38 -9.97 -13.87
N SER A 81 9.88 -8.99 -13.12
CA SER A 81 11.25 -8.52 -13.22
C SER A 81 12.28 -9.52 -12.67
N GLY A 82 11.83 -10.47 -11.82
CA GLY A 82 12.73 -11.40 -11.14
C GLY A 82 13.64 -10.73 -10.11
N MET A 83 13.31 -9.52 -9.66
CA MET A 83 14.11 -8.82 -8.64
C MET A 83 14.13 -9.60 -7.33
N THR A 84 15.30 -9.60 -6.69
CA THR A 84 15.56 -10.24 -5.41
C THR A 84 16.10 -9.22 -4.41
N THR A 85 16.04 -9.56 -3.14
CA THR A 85 16.63 -8.82 -2.02
C THR A 85 17.32 -9.79 -1.08
N VAL A 86 17.83 -9.30 0.03
CA VAL A 86 18.49 -10.12 1.07
C VAL A 86 17.74 -9.95 2.38
N ASP A 87 17.37 -11.07 3.00
CA ASP A 87 16.74 -11.11 4.31
C ASP A 87 17.71 -10.77 5.46
N GLU A 88 17.23 -10.80 6.69
CA GLU A 88 18.03 -10.53 7.89
C GLU A 88 19.16 -11.56 8.14
N ASN A 89 19.08 -12.75 7.53
CA ASN A 89 20.06 -13.81 7.65
C ASN A 89 21.09 -13.81 6.50
N GLY A 90 20.96 -12.87 5.56
CA GLY A 90 21.82 -12.79 4.38
C GLY A 90 21.41 -13.71 3.23
N ASN A 91 20.22 -14.32 3.28
CA ASN A 91 19.73 -15.18 2.21
C ASN A 91 19.08 -14.33 1.13
N GLU A 92 19.35 -14.68 -0.13
CA GLU A 92 18.65 -14.09 -1.26
C GLU A 92 17.21 -14.58 -1.32
N ILE A 93 16.28 -13.64 -1.32
CA ILE A 93 14.84 -13.91 -1.37
C ILE A 93 14.18 -13.07 -2.47
N PRO A 94 13.06 -13.50 -3.06
CA PRO A 94 12.25 -12.66 -3.91
C PRO A 94 11.78 -11.41 -3.15
N VAL A 95 11.67 -10.28 -3.85
CA VAL A 95 11.20 -9.01 -3.25
C VAL A 95 9.88 -9.20 -2.51
N PRO A 96 9.80 -8.90 -1.19
CA PRO A 96 8.59 -9.04 -0.42
C PRO A 96 7.61 -7.87 -0.64
N PHE A 97 6.34 -8.17 -0.46
CA PHE A 97 5.22 -7.23 -0.41
C PHE A 97 4.73 -7.14 1.03
N ILE A 98 4.85 -5.97 1.64
CA ILE A 98 4.68 -5.75 3.08
C ILE A 98 3.53 -4.78 3.31
N GLY A 99 2.50 -5.19 4.04
CA GLY A 99 1.36 -4.33 4.33
C GLY A 99 0.38 -4.93 5.32
N PRO A 100 -0.61 -4.16 5.76
CA PRO A 100 -1.67 -4.69 6.60
C PRO A 100 -2.50 -5.74 5.84
N LYS A 101 -3.26 -6.52 6.57
CA LYS A 101 -4.01 -7.68 6.08
C LYS A 101 -4.77 -7.43 4.77
N LYS A 102 -5.54 -6.35 4.68
CA LYS A 102 -6.32 -6.05 3.46
C LYS A 102 -5.46 -5.71 2.26
N SER A 103 -4.31 -5.08 2.47
CA SER A 103 -3.34 -4.83 1.38
C SER A 103 -2.74 -6.15 0.87
N VAL A 104 -2.39 -7.05 1.78
CA VAL A 104 -1.89 -8.39 1.42
C VAL A 104 -2.95 -9.18 0.67
N GLU A 105 -4.19 -9.22 1.15
CA GLU A 105 -5.29 -9.88 0.47
C GLU A 105 -5.52 -9.34 -0.95
N LEU A 106 -5.35 -8.02 -1.12
CA LEU A 106 -5.50 -7.39 -2.43
C LEU A 106 -4.34 -7.74 -3.37
N TRP A 107 -3.09 -7.74 -2.89
CA TRP A 107 -1.95 -8.23 -3.67
C TRP A 107 -2.12 -9.68 -4.11
N GLN A 108 -2.59 -10.55 -3.20
CA GLN A 108 -2.86 -11.95 -3.55
C GLN A 108 -3.95 -12.09 -4.62
N LYS A 109 -5.01 -11.27 -4.57
CA LYS A 109 -6.02 -11.20 -5.63
C LYS A 109 -5.42 -10.75 -6.97
N TRP A 110 -4.36 -9.97 -6.96
CA TRP A 110 -3.62 -9.55 -8.16
C TRP A 110 -2.55 -10.55 -8.61
N GLY A 111 -2.44 -11.70 -7.93
CA GLY A 111 -1.55 -12.79 -8.29
C GLY A 111 -0.18 -12.75 -7.62
N VAL A 112 0.01 -11.92 -6.59
CA VAL A 112 1.24 -11.99 -5.77
C VAL A 112 1.21 -13.29 -4.95
N PRO A 113 2.24 -14.13 -5.03
CA PRO A 113 2.30 -15.36 -4.25
C PRO A 113 2.28 -15.09 -2.75
N ALA A 114 1.61 -15.95 -1.98
CA ALA A 114 1.44 -15.76 -0.54
C ALA A 114 2.78 -15.76 0.21
N ASP A 115 3.75 -16.53 -0.23
CA ASP A 115 5.11 -16.62 0.34
C ASP A 115 5.94 -15.35 0.12
N ARG A 116 5.50 -14.46 -0.76
CA ARG A 116 6.08 -13.13 -0.97
C ARG A 116 5.37 -12.03 -0.19
N CYS A 117 4.27 -12.34 0.49
CA CYS A 117 3.47 -11.38 1.24
C CYS A 117 3.80 -11.45 2.73
N ILE A 118 4.08 -10.30 3.33
CA ILE A 118 4.29 -10.16 4.77
C ILE A 118 3.18 -9.27 5.32
N THR A 119 2.31 -9.86 6.13
CA THR A 119 1.27 -9.10 6.83
C THR A 119 1.87 -8.45 8.07
N VAL A 120 1.63 -7.15 8.22
CA VAL A 120 2.07 -6.38 9.38
C VAL A 120 0.91 -5.71 10.09
N LYS A 121 1.09 -5.50 11.38
CA LYS A 121 0.23 -4.70 12.26
C LYS A 121 1.09 -3.76 13.10
N PRO A 122 0.51 -2.76 13.76
CA PRO A 122 1.25 -1.87 14.64
C PRO A 122 2.10 -2.62 15.66
N GLY A 123 3.37 -2.25 15.75
CA GLY A 123 4.37 -2.87 16.62
C GLY A 123 5.27 -3.89 15.93
N ASP A 124 4.91 -4.37 14.75
CA ASP A 124 5.74 -5.30 14.01
C ASP A 124 6.97 -4.61 13.41
N THR A 125 8.06 -5.36 13.32
CA THR A 125 9.33 -4.90 12.77
C THR A 125 9.87 -5.91 11.79
N ILE A 126 10.29 -5.44 10.61
CA ILE A 126 10.87 -6.25 9.55
C ILE A 126 12.23 -5.68 9.19
N LYS A 127 13.19 -6.55 8.96
CA LYS A 127 14.53 -6.19 8.50
C LYS A 127 14.73 -6.60 7.05
N ILE A 128 15.19 -5.67 6.25
CA ILE A 128 15.58 -5.88 4.84
C ILE A 128 16.95 -5.24 4.66
N LYS A 129 17.95 -6.03 4.33
CA LYS A 129 19.34 -5.55 4.23
C LYS A 129 19.77 -4.80 5.51
N ASP A 130 20.16 -3.55 5.35
CA ASP A 130 20.64 -2.65 6.40
C ASP A 130 19.56 -1.72 6.97
N ILE A 131 18.29 -1.93 6.62
CA ILE A 131 17.17 -1.14 7.13
C ILE A 131 16.25 -1.94 8.04
N GLU A 132 15.64 -1.25 8.98
CA GLU A 132 14.59 -1.77 9.85
C GLU A 132 13.30 -0.99 9.58
N ILE A 133 12.23 -1.70 9.25
CA ILE A 133 10.92 -1.16 8.93
C ILE A 133 10.00 -1.47 10.11
N VAL A 134 9.56 -0.44 10.83
CA VAL A 134 8.64 -0.58 11.96
C VAL A 134 7.26 -0.13 11.53
N ALA A 135 6.27 -1.01 11.66
CA ALA A 135 4.87 -0.63 11.48
C ALA A 135 4.35 0.08 12.73
N LEU A 136 3.83 1.27 12.55
CA LEU A 136 3.27 2.09 13.61
C LEU A 136 1.75 2.17 13.49
N ASP A 137 1.07 2.46 14.60
CA ASP A 137 -0.37 2.71 14.58
C ASP A 137 -0.68 3.95 13.73
N SER A 138 -1.65 3.81 12.85
CA SER A 138 -2.19 4.91 12.07
C SER A 138 -3.49 5.39 12.70
N PHE A 139 -3.62 6.69 12.87
CA PHE A 139 -4.88 7.30 13.28
C PHE A 139 -5.89 7.40 12.14
N ASP A 140 -5.52 6.97 10.93
CA ASP A 140 -6.44 6.99 9.80
C ASP A 140 -7.54 5.95 9.99
N ARG A 141 -8.73 6.46 10.30
CA ARG A 141 -9.96 5.67 10.43
C ARG A 141 -10.61 5.36 9.08
N THR A 142 -10.10 5.90 8.00
CA THR A 142 -10.68 5.73 6.65
C THR A 142 -10.43 4.37 6.05
N CYS A 143 -9.54 3.59 6.65
CA CYS A 143 -9.36 2.17 6.29
C CYS A 143 -10.56 1.30 6.64
N ILE A 144 -11.43 1.78 7.50
CA ILE A 144 -12.74 1.17 7.68
C ILE A 144 -13.51 1.44 6.40
N THR A 145 -13.95 0.39 5.76
CA THR A 145 -14.91 0.51 4.68
C THR A 145 -16.20 1.06 5.28
N THR A 146 -16.37 2.36 5.25
CA THR A 146 -17.60 3.03 5.71
C THR A 146 -18.70 2.95 4.67
N THR A 147 -18.38 2.41 3.50
CA THR A 147 -19.33 2.17 2.42
C THR A 147 -19.36 0.70 2.06
N ASP A 148 -20.50 0.20 1.64
CA ASP A 148 -20.64 -1.14 1.07
C ASP A 148 -20.11 -1.22 -0.36
N SER A 149 -20.22 -2.40 -1.00
CA SER A 149 -19.77 -2.60 -2.37
C SER A 149 -20.52 -1.76 -3.42
N GLN A 150 -21.67 -1.20 -3.07
CA GLN A 150 -22.47 -0.32 -3.92
C GLN A 150 -22.21 1.16 -3.63
N GLY A 151 -21.37 1.45 -2.63
CA GLY A 151 -21.02 2.79 -2.23
C GLY A 151 -22.05 3.45 -1.31
N ALA A 152 -22.96 2.69 -0.74
CA ALA A 152 -23.85 3.20 0.30
C ALA A 152 -23.15 3.24 1.66
N ASP A 153 -23.47 4.24 2.48
CA ASP A 153 -22.91 4.38 3.82
C ASP A 153 -23.28 3.18 4.70
N ARG A 154 -22.29 2.67 5.38
CA ARG A 154 -22.50 1.66 6.41
C ARG A 154 -22.74 2.34 7.75
N GLU A 155 -24.00 2.60 8.06
CA GLU A 155 -24.42 3.24 9.31
C GLU A 155 -23.98 2.45 10.55
N ASP A 156 -23.84 1.13 10.45
CA ASP A 156 -23.36 0.26 11.51
C ASP A 156 -21.89 0.52 11.89
N LEU A 157 -21.12 1.13 10.98
CA LEU A 157 -19.70 1.46 11.20
C LEU A 157 -19.46 2.95 11.48
N ARG A 158 -20.48 3.80 11.33
CA ARG A 158 -20.33 5.23 11.51
C ARG A 158 -19.83 5.56 12.92
N GLY A 159 -18.73 6.29 13.01
CA GLY A 159 -18.14 6.71 14.27
C GLY A 159 -17.45 5.61 15.09
N LYS A 160 -17.41 4.38 14.59
CA LYS A 160 -16.70 3.28 15.27
C LYS A 160 -15.25 3.25 14.82
N CYS A 161 -14.36 3.20 15.80
CA CYS A 161 -12.95 2.87 15.54
C CYS A 161 -12.81 1.36 15.30
N PRO A 162 -11.98 0.88 14.35
CA PRO A 162 -11.69 -0.53 14.26
C PRO A 162 -11.12 -1.01 15.59
N THR A 163 -11.72 -2.04 16.15
CA THR A 163 -11.16 -2.75 17.30
C THR A 163 -10.21 -3.85 16.86
N ASP A 164 -10.31 -4.26 15.59
CA ASP A 164 -9.43 -5.25 14.99
C ASP A 164 -8.20 -4.55 14.41
N MET A 165 -7.05 -4.80 15.02
CA MET A 165 -5.76 -4.25 14.57
C MET A 165 -5.34 -4.75 13.18
N ASP A 166 -5.87 -5.91 12.76
CA ASP A 166 -5.57 -6.46 11.43
C ASP A 166 -6.20 -5.67 10.29
N ASP A 167 -7.23 -4.87 10.60
CA ASP A 167 -7.94 -4.03 9.62
C ASP A 167 -7.45 -2.57 9.58
N LYS A 168 -6.52 -2.20 10.46
CA LYS A 168 -5.99 -0.84 10.51
C LYS A 168 -4.97 -0.58 9.40
N ALA A 169 -4.94 0.68 8.93
CA ALA A 169 -3.78 1.20 8.25
C ALA A 169 -2.58 1.24 9.20
N VAL A 170 -1.41 1.20 8.64
CA VAL A 170 -0.15 1.38 9.36
C VAL A 170 0.61 2.56 8.78
N ASN A 171 1.35 3.24 9.63
CA ASN A 171 2.41 4.15 9.23
C ASN A 171 3.74 3.41 9.31
N TYR A 172 4.75 3.88 8.61
CA TYR A 172 6.06 3.25 8.65
C TYR A 172 7.12 4.19 9.19
N LEU A 173 7.92 3.68 10.14
CA LEU A 173 9.19 4.26 10.52
C LEU A 173 10.30 3.38 9.91
N VAL A 174 10.98 3.90 8.92
CA VAL A 174 12.12 3.23 8.28
C VAL A 174 13.41 3.75 8.92
N LYS A 175 14.08 2.89 9.65
CA LYS A 175 15.38 3.20 10.27
C LYS A 175 16.48 2.78 9.32
N THR A 176 17.37 3.69 9.01
CA THR A 176 18.51 3.47 8.13
C THR A 176 19.79 3.89 8.81
N PRO A 177 20.97 3.45 8.33
CA PRO A 177 22.26 3.92 8.87
C PRO A 177 22.45 5.43 8.75
N GLY A 178 21.78 6.09 7.82
CA GLY A 178 21.85 7.53 7.58
C GLY A 178 20.80 8.37 8.30
N GLY A 179 19.84 7.73 8.99
CA GLY A 179 18.75 8.41 9.68
C GLY A 179 17.41 7.71 9.51
N ASN A 180 16.38 8.27 10.11
CA ASN A 180 15.03 7.69 10.11
C ASN A 180 14.12 8.45 9.15
N ILE A 181 13.25 7.70 8.46
CA ILE A 181 12.22 8.22 7.57
C ILE A 181 10.87 7.80 8.16
N TYR A 182 9.99 8.77 8.38
CA TYR A 182 8.60 8.51 8.75
C TYR A 182 7.71 8.71 7.53
N HIS A 183 6.83 7.73 7.29
CA HIS A 183 5.82 7.76 6.23
C HIS A 183 4.44 7.47 6.81
N SER A 184 3.46 8.35 6.53
CA SER A 184 2.08 8.26 6.99
C SER A 184 1.10 8.40 5.84
#